data_46b0886110e6b5d29fd6217f8bb4c2f7
#
_entry.id   46b0886110e6b5d29fd6217f8bb4c2f7
#
_cell.length_a   1.000
_cell.length_b   1.000
_cell.length_c   1.000
_cell.angle_alpha   90.00
_cell.angle_beta   90.00
_cell.angle_gamma   90.00
#
_symmetry.space_group_name_H-M   'P 1'
#
loop_
_entity.id
_entity.type
_entity.pdbx_description
1 polymer ?
#
loop_
_entity_poly.entity_id
_entity_poly.type
_entity_poly.pdbx_seq_one_letter_code
_entity_poly.pdbx_strand_id
1 'polypeptide(L)'
;MRKSYSRAVVRGSGAVGFAVACALGGRSAGALEPRSLTEPDVLRQPAQVTNVVDAFDGGRGVDLHFSLAYQHTWKSAEILRETQALAVNPAAAGGIARFEVADYAETTSRLNVRADLGLYHDLALIVRLPVILSRSSTLDGSALPPGALDGAPGQPLFAVPFASPNRSGVEYLGVGIDWGILNQWRDAAYPTLLIGAEARFSVSEPMHACGPSVSASEGEAVGVGCAYPSDINRDGVSGQYPAEFAPGRVESLEGSFPAQPRKAGVSRGTTALELHGVVSRRLEQVEPYVGFGLLLESPNEQSDFGADRAWKDGIGSRAGFSLGAEFMPWEVVEQFQRLSLDLRFTGTYRSTGRDYSELFDALGSASASSYRRPNFAGYVANTDPASAAEFPSVVDPDSEKVFTTGITNVQGHGAYALRLLARWQAGRYVKFDVGGGWALTQRHVITMGEPCDASRATDLDRAGPCLTREQGEPRALGSPDPSYRPEVEQPGHRFIVDTASTIDAWVGATVMF
;
A
#
# COMPACT_ATOMS: atom_id res chain seq x y z
N MET A 1 -25.71 -37.01 -37.20
CA MET A 1 -26.35 -36.08 -36.26
C MET A 1 -25.25 -35.22 -35.66
N ARG A 2 -25.07 -34.01 -36.18
CA ARG A 2 -24.10 -33.02 -35.66
C ARG A 2 -24.76 -32.22 -34.55
N LYS A 3 -24.23 -32.28 -33.33
CA LYS A 3 -24.55 -31.32 -32.26
C LYS A 3 -23.45 -30.26 -32.21
N SER A 4 -23.82 -29.03 -32.58
CA SER A 4 -23.02 -27.86 -32.42
C SER A 4 -23.06 -27.42 -30.96
N TYR A 5 -21.92 -27.32 -30.30
CA TYR A 5 -21.79 -26.62 -29.02
C TYR A 5 -21.33 -25.19 -29.30
N SER A 6 -22.19 -24.23 -29.07
CA SER A 6 -21.86 -22.81 -29.12
C SER A 6 -21.01 -22.44 -27.89
N ARG A 7 -19.83 -21.89 -28.13
CA ARG A 7 -18.99 -21.26 -27.13
C ARG A 7 -19.61 -19.94 -26.67
N ALA A 8 -20.05 -19.88 -25.43
CA ALA A 8 -20.35 -18.63 -24.77
C ALA A 8 -19.03 -17.95 -24.35
N VAL A 9 -18.63 -16.94 -25.10
CA VAL A 9 -17.55 -16.01 -24.72
C VAL A 9 -18.16 -15.05 -23.70
N VAL A 10 -17.87 -15.24 -22.43
CA VAL A 10 -18.17 -14.27 -21.38
C VAL A 10 -17.12 -13.16 -21.47
N ARG A 11 -17.40 -12.12 -22.25
CA ARG A 11 -16.71 -10.83 -22.15
C ARG A 11 -17.27 -10.11 -20.94
N GLY A 12 -16.57 -10.21 -19.82
CA GLY A 12 -16.82 -9.42 -18.62
C GLY A 12 -16.29 -7.99 -18.75
N SER A 13 -16.90 -7.17 -19.60
CA SER A 13 -16.72 -5.73 -19.56
C SER A 13 -17.74 -5.15 -18.60
N GLY A 14 -17.50 -5.29 -17.31
CA GLY A 14 -18.27 -4.64 -16.25
C GLY A 14 -17.89 -3.17 -16.15
N ALA A 15 -18.30 -2.33 -17.08
CA ALA A 15 -18.42 -0.91 -16.84
C ALA A 15 -19.53 -0.73 -15.79
N VAL A 16 -19.15 -0.63 -14.53
CA VAL A 16 -20.04 -0.18 -13.47
C VAL A 16 -20.29 1.30 -13.69
N GLY A 17 -21.25 1.58 -14.54
CA GLY A 17 -21.88 2.89 -14.63
C GLY A 17 -22.65 3.13 -13.34
N PHE A 18 -22.03 3.76 -12.36
CA PHE A 18 -22.72 4.40 -11.25
C PHE A 18 -23.47 5.61 -11.81
N ALA A 19 -24.66 5.37 -12.35
CA ALA A 19 -25.63 6.45 -12.47
C ALA A 19 -26.08 6.80 -11.05
N VAL A 20 -25.41 7.78 -10.44
CA VAL A 20 -25.96 8.52 -9.31
C VAL A 20 -27.13 9.32 -9.87
N ALA A 21 -28.28 8.66 -10.01
CA ALA A 21 -29.54 9.37 -10.14
C ALA A 21 -29.78 10.02 -8.77
N CYS A 22 -29.19 11.20 -8.56
CA CYS A 22 -29.71 12.15 -7.61
C CYS A 22 -31.12 12.49 -8.10
N ALA A 23 -32.11 11.74 -7.63
CA ALA A 23 -33.50 12.13 -7.72
C ALA A 23 -33.65 13.40 -6.88
N LEU A 24 -33.25 14.51 -7.47
CA LEU A 24 -33.55 15.85 -7.00
C LEU A 24 -35.01 16.12 -7.36
N GLY A 25 -35.90 15.43 -6.60
CA GLY A 25 -37.32 15.78 -6.56
C GLY A 25 -37.40 17.25 -6.19
N GLY A 26 -37.81 18.06 -7.16
CA GLY A 26 -38.03 19.48 -6.99
C GLY A 26 -39.10 19.77 -5.95
N ARG A 27 -38.66 19.94 -4.72
CA ARG A 27 -39.27 20.90 -3.81
C ARG A 27 -38.22 21.98 -3.66
N SER A 28 -38.60 23.21 -3.88
CA SER A 28 -37.85 24.43 -3.55
C SER A 28 -37.54 24.39 -2.03
N ALA A 29 -36.53 23.63 -1.62
CA ALA A 29 -35.77 23.97 -0.45
C ALA A 29 -35.22 25.35 -0.77
N GLY A 30 -35.57 26.36 0.03
CA GLY A 30 -35.20 27.72 -0.24
C GLY A 30 -33.74 27.76 -0.61
N ALA A 31 -33.45 28.07 -1.88
CA ALA A 31 -32.11 28.25 -2.34
C ALA A 31 -31.52 29.33 -1.43
N LEU A 32 -30.45 28.99 -0.71
CA LEU A 32 -29.70 30.00 0.01
C LEU A 32 -29.41 31.10 -1.02
N GLU A 33 -29.85 32.32 -0.75
CA GLU A 33 -29.58 33.45 -1.65
C GLU A 33 -28.06 33.48 -1.89
N PRO A 34 -27.64 33.75 -3.14
CA PRO A 34 -26.21 33.85 -3.45
C PRO A 34 -25.61 34.91 -2.54
N ARG A 35 -24.78 34.47 -1.59
CA ARG A 35 -24.14 35.34 -0.62
C ARG A 35 -23.08 36.18 -1.34
N SER A 36 -22.91 37.43 -0.93
CA SER A 36 -21.94 38.30 -1.57
C SER A 36 -20.50 37.80 -1.32
N LEU A 37 -19.59 38.02 -2.26
CA LEU A 37 -18.18 37.71 -2.13
C LEU A 37 -17.49 38.41 -0.95
N THR A 38 -18.16 39.39 -0.33
CA THR A 38 -17.70 40.08 0.88
C THR A 38 -18.12 39.41 2.18
N GLU A 39 -18.85 38.27 2.12
CA GLU A 39 -19.19 37.53 3.31
C GLU A 39 -17.98 36.83 3.92
N PRO A 40 -18.01 36.61 5.27
CA PRO A 40 -16.94 35.91 5.95
C PRO A 40 -16.63 34.55 5.34
N ASP A 41 -15.35 34.19 5.24
CA ASP A 41 -14.87 32.93 4.64
C ASP A 41 -15.52 31.69 5.26
N VAL A 42 -15.83 31.74 6.55
CA VAL A 42 -16.52 30.65 7.26
C VAL A 42 -17.87 30.28 6.62
N LEU A 43 -18.54 31.23 5.99
CA LEU A 43 -19.83 31.01 5.34
C LEU A 43 -19.70 30.65 3.86
N ARG A 44 -18.57 30.98 3.26
CA ARG A 44 -18.29 30.69 1.85
C ARG A 44 -17.71 29.29 1.65
N GLN A 45 -17.13 28.72 2.70
CA GLN A 45 -16.49 27.42 2.61
C GLN A 45 -17.51 26.29 2.54
N PRO A 46 -17.47 25.43 1.51
CA PRO A 46 -18.21 24.19 1.47
C PRO A 46 -17.71 23.21 2.55
N ALA A 47 -18.22 21.97 2.56
CA ALA A 47 -17.68 20.91 3.38
C ALA A 47 -16.17 20.80 3.17
N GLN A 48 -15.43 20.46 4.22
CA GLN A 48 -13.97 20.43 4.11
C GLN A 48 -13.47 19.52 2.98
N VAL A 49 -14.20 18.48 2.67
CA VAL A 49 -13.87 17.54 1.60
C VAL A 49 -13.96 18.17 0.22
N THR A 50 -14.73 19.24 0.08
CA THR A 50 -14.90 20.03 -1.16
C THR A 50 -14.37 21.44 -1.05
N ASN A 51 -13.74 21.78 0.10
CA ASN A 51 -13.18 23.12 0.29
C ASN A 51 -11.88 23.26 -0.52
N VAL A 52 -11.82 24.30 -1.33
CA VAL A 52 -10.61 24.75 -2.04
C VAL A 52 -10.22 26.11 -1.50
N VAL A 53 -8.97 26.29 -1.15
CA VAL A 53 -8.42 27.60 -0.80
C VAL A 53 -8.37 28.42 -2.08
N ASP A 54 -9.11 29.49 -2.11
CA ASP A 54 -9.21 30.35 -3.28
C ASP A 54 -8.25 31.57 -3.20
N ALA A 55 -8.16 32.33 -4.26
CA ALA A 55 -7.42 33.58 -4.31
C ALA A 55 -8.24 34.63 -5.04
N PHE A 56 -7.89 35.91 -4.82
CA PHE A 56 -8.52 37.07 -5.42
C PHE A 56 -9.97 37.31 -5.03
N ASP A 57 -10.44 36.72 -3.96
CA ASP A 57 -11.76 36.94 -3.40
C ASP A 57 -11.70 37.96 -2.26
N GLY A 58 -12.71 38.80 -2.16
CA GLY A 58 -12.84 39.80 -1.10
C GLY A 58 -11.71 40.83 -1.02
N GLY A 59 -10.98 41.05 -2.13
CA GLY A 59 -9.91 42.05 -2.21
C GLY A 59 -8.55 41.54 -1.71
N ARG A 60 -8.41 40.25 -1.40
CA ARG A 60 -7.14 39.61 -1.04
C ARG A 60 -6.54 38.98 -2.28
N GLY A 61 -5.23 39.11 -2.41
CA GLY A 61 -4.50 38.56 -3.54
C GLY A 61 -3.98 37.13 -3.36
N VAL A 62 -3.94 36.63 -2.12
CA VAL A 62 -3.40 35.30 -1.77
C VAL A 62 -4.07 34.83 -0.49
N ASP A 63 -4.57 33.61 -0.50
CA ASP A 63 -5.02 32.90 0.69
C ASP A 63 -4.11 31.69 0.93
N LEU A 64 -3.66 31.53 2.16
CA LEU A 64 -2.77 30.44 2.58
C LEU A 64 -3.35 29.74 3.83
N HIS A 65 -3.51 28.43 3.75
CA HIS A 65 -3.86 27.62 4.90
C HIS A 65 -2.66 26.73 5.26
N PHE A 66 -2.30 26.71 6.54
CA PHE A 66 -1.28 25.81 7.06
C PHE A 66 -1.90 24.91 8.12
N SER A 67 -1.84 23.61 7.92
CA SER A 67 -2.45 22.61 8.78
C SER A 67 -1.39 21.69 9.39
N LEU A 68 -1.56 21.40 10.67
CA LEU A 68 -0.75 20.45 11.40
C LEU A 68 -1.70 19.50 12.14
N ALA A 69 -1.56 18.19 11.93
CA ALA A 69 -2.38 17.20 12.61
C ALA A 69 -1.53 16.02 13.09
N TYR A 70 -1.67 15.66 14.36
CA TYR A 70 -1.15 14.42 14.90
C TYR A 70 -2.19 13.32 14.74
N GLN A 71 -1.74 12.16 14.25
CA GLN A 71 -2.54 10.96 14.09
C GLN A 71 -1.86 9.77 14.77
N HIS A 72 -2.64 8.98 15.48
CA HIS A 72 -2.21 7.71 16.03
C HIS A 72 -3.10 6.59 15.50
N THR A 73 -2.48 5.52 15.02
CA THR A 73 -3.14 4.38 14.39
C THR A 73 -2.75 3.10 15.10
N TRP A 74 -3.74 2.27 15.42
CA TRP A 74 -3.59 0.89 15.89
C TRP A 74 -4.17 -0.05 14.84
N LYS A 75 -3.39 -1.04 14.43
CA LYS A 75 -3.80 -2.09 13.51
C LYS A 75 -3.57 -3.45 14.12
N SER A 76 -4.53 -4.35 13.98
CA SER A 76 -4.42 -5.75 14.39
C SER A 76 -4.97 -6.68 13.32
N ALA A 77 -4.39 -7.87 13.22
CA ALA A 77 -4.84 -8.93 12.32
C ALA A 77 -4.35 -10.29 12.82
N GLU A 78 -5.08 -11.36 12.50
CA GLU A 78 -4.60 -12.72 12.67
C GLU A 78 -3.85 -13.17 11.41
N ILE A 79 -2.69 -13.80 11.58
CA ILE A 79 -1.94 -14.43 10.50
C ILE A 79 -2.22 -15.91 10.51
N LEU A 80 -2.85 -16.37 9.45
CA LEU A 80 -3.14 -17.78 9.25
C LEU A 80 -2.15 -18.40 8.26
N ARG A 81 -1.88 -19.69 8.40
CA ARG A 81 -1.14 -20.48 7.43
C ARG A 81 -1.98 -21.65 6.96
N GLU A 82 -1.94 -21.92 5.67
CA GLU A 82 -2.53 -23.13 5.10
C GLU A 82 -1.68 -24.35 5.45
N THR A 83 -2.35 -25.48 5.68
CA THR A 83 -1.72 -26.79 5.84
C THR A 83 -2.53 -27.85 5.13
N GLN A 84 -1.92 -28.95 4.76
CA GLN A 84 -2.65 -30.09 4.22
C GLN A 84 -3.52 -30.68 5.34
N ALA A 85 -4.80 -30.84 5.07
CA ALA A 85 -5.77 -31.29 6.08
C ALA A 85 -5.43 -32.64 6.71
N LEU A 86 -4.70 -33.51 6.02
CA LEU A 86 -4.19 -34.77 6.53
C LEU A 86 -3.23 -34.60 7.73
N ALA A 87 -2.51 -33.47 7.80
CA ALA A 87 -1.62 -33.19 8.94
C ALA A 87 -2.40 -32.81 10.21
N VAL A 88 -3.59 -32.25 10.05
CA VAL A 88 -4.44 -31.79 11.17
C VAL A 88 -5.55 -32.79 11.50
N ASN A 89 -6.13 -33.43 10.48
CA ASN A 89 -7.16 -34.44 10.63
C ASN A 89 -6.98 -35.55 9.58
N PRO A 90 -6.40 -36.70 9.97
CA PRO A 90 -6.16 -37.83 9.06
C PRO A 90 -7.44 -38.38 8.39
N ALA A 91 -8.63 -38.10 8.95
CA ALA A 91 -9.90 -38.49 8.38
C ALA A 91 -10.46 -37.53 7.32
N ALA A 92 -9.84 -36.35 7.17
CA ALA A 92 -10.25 -35.36 6.17
C ALA A 92 -9.58 -35.68 4.82
N ALA A 93 -10.33 -36.24 3.89
CA ALA A 93 -9.81 -36.57 2.57
C ALA A 93 -9.45 -35.31 1.78
N GLY A 94 -8.14 -34.95 1.75
CA GLY A 94 -7.58 -34.06 0.73
C GLY A 94 -7.92 -32.57 0.80
N GLY A 95 -8.43 -32.05 1.93
CA GLY A 95 -8.73 -30.63 2.10
C GLY A 95 -7.51 -29.80 2.56
N ILE A 96 -7.55 -28.50 2.32
CA ILE A 96 -6.62 -27.53 2.89
C ILE A 96 -7.25 -26.96 4.17
N ALA A 97 -6.57 -27.14 5.30
CA ALA A 97 -6.93 -26.52 6.57
C ALA A 97 -6.13 -25.23 6.75
N ARG A 98 -6.57 -24.40 7.70
CA ARG A 98 -5.88 -23.18 8.11
C ARG A 98 -5.73 -23.19 9.61
N PHE A 99 -4.62 -22.68 10.08
CA PHE A 99 -4.38 -22.50 11.50
C PHE A 99 -3.69 -21.15 11.71
N GLU A 100 -3.95 -20.57 12.84
CA GLU A 100 -3.33 -19.33 13.26
C GLU A 100 -1.85 -19.57 13.61
N VAL A 101 -0.97 -18.73 13.09
CA VAL A 101 0.47 -18.79 13.34
C VAL A 101 0.98 -17.59 14.11
N ALA A 102 0.30 -16.45 14.04
CA ALA A 102 0.66 -15.27 14.81
C ALA A 102 -0.50 -14.27 14.87
N ASP A 103 -0.51 -13.49 15.94
CA ASP A 103 -1.23 -12.23 16.04
C ASP A 103 -0.33 -11.08 15.59
N TYR A 104 -0.79 -10.32 14.62
CA TYR A 104 -0.12 -9.11 14.15
C TYR A 104 -0.68 -7.89 14.86
N ALA A 105 0.21 -7.06 15.39
CA ALA A 105 -0.12 -5.74 15.93
C ALA A 105 0.84 -4.67 15.38
N GLU A 106 0.30 -3.53 14.93
CA GLU A 106 1.08 -2.38 14.49
C GLU A 106 0.58 -1.11 15.16
N THR A 107 1.51 -0.26 15.57
CA THR A 107 1.21 1.10 16.04
C THR A 107 1.97 2.11 15.21
N THR A 108 1.28 3.17 14.80
CA THR A 108 1.89 4.25 14.01
C THR A 108 1.50 5.60 14.59
N SER A 109 2.48 6.43 14.93
CA SER A 109 2.32 7.85 15.28
C SER A 109 2.81 8.70 14.12
N ARG A 110 1.96 9.57 13.61
CA ARG A 110 2.22 10.40 12.43
C ARG A 110 1.91 11.86 12.70
N LEU A 111 2.73 12.73 12.16
CA LEU A 111 2.48 14.16 12.07
C LEU A 111 2.21 14.51 10.59
N ASN A 112 1.01 14.98 10.30
CA ASN A 112 0.62 15.40 8.97
C ASN A 112 0.77 16.92 8.87
N VAL A 113 1.67 17.38 8.00
CA VAL A 113 1.87 18.79 7.66
C VAL A 113 1.27 19.03 6.29
N ARG A 114 0.44 20.06 6.17
CA ARG A 114 -0.18 20.44 4.89
C ARG A 114 -0.17 21.96 4.76
N ALA A 115 0.12 22.43 3.55
CA ALA A 115 -0.04 23.82 3.15
C ALA A 115 -0.89 23.88 1.89
N ASP A 116 -1.92 24.72 1.89
CA ASP A 116 -2.78 24.97 0.75
C ASP A 116 -2.66 26.44 0.37
N LEU A 117 -2.26 26.72 -0.86
CA LEU A 117 -2.08 28.07 -1.41
C LEU A 117 -3.08 28.31 -2.53
N GLY A 118 -3.96 29.27 -2.34
CA GLY A 118 -4.86 29.76 -3.40
C GLY A 118 -4.04 30.38 -4.54
N LEU A 119 -4.22 29.86 -5.75
CA LEU A 119 -3.55 30.37 -6.96
C LEU A 119 -4.47 31.27 -7.77
N TYR A 120 -5.72 30.90 -7.86
CA TYR A 120 -6.76 31.60 -8.63
C TYR A 120 -8.13 31.18 -8.08
N HIS A 121 -9.23 31.72 -8.61
CA HIS A 121 -10.59 31.36 -8.21
C HIS A 121 -10.78 29.84 -8.10
N ASP A 122 -11.08 29.36 -6.91
CA ASP A 122 -11.29 27.94 -6.60
C ASP A 122 -10.18 26.99 -7.10
N LEU A 123 -8.95 27.49 -7.29
CA LEU A 123 -7.78 26.72 -7.67
C LEU A 123 -6.69 26.87 -6.62
N ALA A 124 -6.29 25.78 -6.01
CA ALA A 124 -5.24 25.74 -4.98
C ALA A 124 -4.09 24.82 -5.34
N LEU A 125 -2.88 25.21 -4.95
CA LEU A 125 -1.72 24.35 -4.85
C LEU A 125 -1.69 23.73 -3.46
N ILE A 126 -1.44 22.42 -3.39
CA ILE A 126 -1.38 21.68 -2.16
C ILE A 126 0.01 21.09 -1.99
N VAL A 127 0.58 21.24 -0.81
CA VAL A 127 1.82 20.57 -0.42
C VAL A 127 1.55 19.77 0.84
N ARG A 128 1.92 18.48 0.84
CA ARG A 128 1.76 17.56 1.99
C ARG A 128 3.09 16.94 2.36
N LEU A 129 3.33 16.84 3.65
CA LEU A 129 4.53 16.22 4.22
C LEU A 129 4.14 15.40 5.45
N PRO A 130 3.71 14.15 5.30
CA PRO A 130 3.50 13.26 6.44
C PRO A 130 4.85 12.80 7.01
N VAL A 131 5.01 12.96 8.32
CA VAL A 131 6.20 12.55 9.07
C VAL A 131 5.80 11.45 10.03
N ILE A 132 6.35 10.26 9.86
CA ILE A 132 6.21 9.17 10.82
C ILE A 132 7.12 9.45 12.00
N LEU A 133 6.56 9.62 13.18
CA LEU A 133 7.30 9.81 14.41
C LEU A 133 7.76 8.47 14.98
N SER A 134 6.90 7.46 14.86
CA SER A 134 7.16 6.09 15.29
C SER A 134 6.23 5.14 14.55
N ARG A 135 6.76 4.06 14.03
CA ARG A 135 6.01 2.92 13.50
C ARG A 135 6.70 1.64 13.91
N SER A 136 5.98 0.77 14.62
CA SER A 136 6.47 -0.54 15.06
C SER A 136 5.39 -1.57 14.87
N SER A 137 5.80 -2.82 14.60
CA SER A 137 4.88 -3.96 14.53
C SER A 137 5.48 -5.17 15.22
N THR A 138 4.60 -6.05 15.69
CA THR A 138 4.93 -7.32 16.32
C THR A 138 4.12 -8.44 15.72
N LEU A 139 4.70 -9.64 15.74
CA LEU A 139 4.02 -10.91 15.52
C LEU A 139 4.16 -11.71 16.80
N ASP A 140 3.06 -11.90 17.49
CA ASP A 140 3.00 -12.70 18.70
C ASP A 140 2.31 -14.03 18.40
N GLY A 141 2.86 -15.14 18.87
CA GLY A 141 2.31 -16.47 18.63
C GLY A 141 2.01 -17.19 19.93
N SER A 142 0.86 -17.83 19.98
CA SER A 142 0.59 -18.87 20.96
C SER A 142 1.44 -20.11 20.66
N ALA A 143 1.42 -21.12 21.56
CA ALA A 143 2.19 -22.35 21.38
C ALA A 143 1.91 -23.02 20.02
N LEU A 144 2.80 -22.80 19.06
CA LEU A 144 2.69 -23.34 17.72
C LEU A 144 3.06 -24.85 17.71
N PRO A 145 2.36 -25.66 16.91
CA PRO A 145 2.81 -27.02 16.67
C PRO A 145 4.23 -27.03 16.09
N PRO A 146 5.07 -28.04 16.41
CA PRO A 146 6.38 -28.18 15.79
C PRO A 146 6.27 -28.15 14.26
N GLY A 147 7.12 -27.34 13.60
CA GLY A 147 7.13 -27.21 12.16
C GLY A 147 6.03 -26.31 11.56
N ALA A 148 5.20 -25.68 12.38
CA ALA A 148 4.12 -24.81 11.88
C ALA A 148 4.60 -23.67 10.99
N LEU A 149 5.81 -23.17 11.20
CA LEU A 149 6.44 -22.11 10.42
C LEU A 149 7.55 -22.63 9.47
N ASP A 150 7.74 -23.94 9.37
CA ASP A 150 8.79 -24.48 8.54
C ASP A 150 8.52 -24.23 7.04
N GLY A 151 9.54 -23.78 6.32
CA GLY A 151 9.59 -23.81 4.86
C GLY A 151 9.97 -25.21 4.36
N ALA A 152 11.01 -25.79 4.96
CA ALA A 152 11.39 -27.19 4.83
C ALA A 152 11.49 -27.81 6.22
N PRO A 153 11.40 -29.14 6.38
CA PRO A 153 11.43 -29.80 7.68
C PRO A 153 12.60 -29.33 8.55
N GLY A 154 12.29 -28.78 9.73
CA GLY A 154 13.27 -28.25 10.66
C GLY A 154 13.89 -26.88 10.25
N GLN A 155 13.36 -26.22 9.25
CA GLN A 155 13.81 -24.90 8.81
C GLN A 155 12.67 -23.87 8.92
N PRO A 156 12.46 -23.26 10.07
CA PRO A 156 11.45 -22.24 10.23
C PRO A 156 11.77 -21.01 9.37
N LEU A 157 10.76 -20.46 8.68
CA LEU A 157 10.87 -19.26 7.89
C LEU A 157 11.22 -18.05 8.75
N PHE A 158 10.56 -17.94 9.90
CA PHE A 158 10.82 -16.93 10.93
C PHE A 158 10.42 -17.45 12.30
N ALA A 159 10.90 -16.81 13.34
CA ALA A 159 10.53 -17.13 14.72
C ALA A 159 9.39 -16.22 15.19
N VAL A 160 8.57 -16.73 16.10
CA VAL A 160 7.57 -15.96 16.83
C VAL A 160 7.87 -16.15 18.33
N PRO A 161 7.91 -15.08 19.15
CA PRO A 161 7.55 -13.70 18.82
C PRO A 161 8.58 -13.01 17.91
N PHE A 162 8.10 -12.10 17.05
CA PHE A 162 8.93 -11.30 16.17
C PHE A 162 8.58 -9.81 16.36
N ALA A 163 9.58 -8.94 16.40
CA ALA A 163 9.39 -7.50 16.49
C ALA A 163 10.14 -6.80 15.35
N SER A 164 9.41 -6.00 14.61
CA SER A 164 9.98 -5.10 13.59
C SER A 164 10.71 -3.92 14.24
N PRO A 165 11.70 -3.33 13.56
CA PRO A 165 12.35 -2.13 14.06
C PRO A 165 11.36 -0.97 14.14
N ASN A 166 11.60 -0.06 15.08
CA ASN A 166 10.88 1.20 15.08
C ASN A 166 11.36 2.08 13.91
N ARG A 167 10.43 2.53 13.07
CA ARG A 167 10.69 3.34 11.88
C ARG A 167 10.23 4.77 12.12
N SER A 168 11.02 5.75 11.66
CA SER A 168 10.67 7.16 11.74
C SER A 168 11.28 7.93 10.56
N GLY A 169 10.65 9.03 10.15
CA GLY A 169 11.11 9.86 9.05
C GLY A 169 9.96 10.42 8.20
N VAL A 170 10.31 11.09 7.12
CA VAL A 170 9.33 11.62 6.15
C VAL A 170 8.81 10.46 5.29
N GLU A 171 7.49 10.30 5.21
CA GLU A 171 6.90 9.22 4.42
C GLU A 171 6.96 9.53 2.92
N TYR A 172 6.54 10.72 2.53
CA TYR A 172 6.63 11.25 1.16
C TYR A 172 6.50 12.77 1.15
N LEU A 173 6.80 13.40 0.01
CA LEU A 173 6.42 14.76 -0.33
C LEU A 173 5.31 14.70 -1.36
N GLY A 174 4.13 15.20 -1.02
CA GLY A 174 3.00 15.37 -1.94
C GLY A 174 2.94 16.79 -2.48
N VAL A 175 2.77 16.93 -3.79
CA VAL A 175 2.49 18.22 -4.45
C VAL A 175 1.31 18.02 -5.38
N GLY A 176 0.28 18.80 -5.21
CA GLY A 176 -0.97 18.63 -5.94
C GLY A 176 -1.69 19.93 -6.23
N ILE A 177 -2.75 19.81 -7.00
CA ILE A 177 -3.69 20.89 -7.31
C ILE A 177 -5.09 20.39 -7.03
N ASP A 178 -5.91 21.26 -6.41
CA ASP A 178 -7.35 21.08 -6.27
C ASP A 178 -8.06 22.21 -7.00
N TRP A 179 -9.08 21.88 -7.78
CA TRP A 179 -9.87 22.82 -8.54
C TRP A 179 -11.37 22.59 -8.31
N GLY A 180 -12.01 23.64 -7.77
CA GLY A 180 -13.45 23.72 -7.63
C GLY A 180 -14.09 24.16 -8.95
N ILE A 181 -14.43 23.20 -9.81
CA ILE A 181 -15.01 23.48 -11.15
C ILE A 181 -16.37 24.14 -11.00
N LEU A 182 -17.17 23.68 -10.04
CA LEU A 182 -18.47 24.23 -9.67
C LEU A 182 -18.45 24.56 -8.19
N ASN A 183 -18.98 25.71 -7.84
CA ASN A 183 -19.05 26.14 -6.44
C ASN A 183 -20.45 26.69 -6.14
N GLN A 184 -21.19 26.03 -5.25
CA GLN A 184 -22.53 26.41 -4.82
C GLN A 184 -22.58 27.84 -4.24
N TRP A 185 -21.50 28.33 -3.66
CA TRP A 185 -21.42 29.69 -3.11
C TRP A 185 -21.35 30.79 -4.19
N ARG A 186 -20.82 30.44 -5.35
CA ARG A 186 -20.78 31.34 -6.50
C ARG A 186 -22.10 31.32 -7.29
N ASP A 187 -22.69 30.12 -7.41
CA ASP A 187 -23.98 29.93 -8.07
C ASP A 187 -24.76 28.83 -7.35
N ALA A 188 -25.80 29.24 -6.64
CA ALA A 188 -26.64 28.34 -5.83
C ALA A 188 -27.42 27.29 -6.66
N ALA A 189 -27.49 27.43 -7.98
CA ALA A 189 -28.12 26.45 -8.85
C ALA A 189 -27.31 25.18 -9.00
N TYR A 190 -25.98 25.24 -8.84
CA TYR A 190 -25.07 24.11 -9.00
C TYR A 190 -24.63 23.53 -7.66
N PRO A 191 -24.27 22.22 -7.61
CA PRO A 191 -23.54 21.66 -6.48
C PRO A 191 -22.09 22.18 -6.47
N THR A 192 -21.37 21.95 -5.38
CA THR A 192 -19.91 22.09 -5.37
C THR A 192 -19.27 20.84 -5.96
N LEU A 193 -18.42 20.99 -6.97
CA LEU A 193 -17.66 19.93 -7.60
C LEU A 193 -16.18 20.27 -7.58
N LEU A 194 -15.40 19.46 -6.87
CA LEU A 194 -13.95 19.51 -6.80
C LEU A 194 -13.34 18.34 -7.58
N ILE A 195 -12.30 18.62 -8.33
CA ILE A 195 -11.38 17.61 -8.86
C ILE A 195 -9.96 17.98 -8.45
N GLY A 196 -9.11 16.98 -8.25
CA GLY A 196 -7.73 17.22 -7.90
C GLY A 196 -6.80 16.10 -8.34
N ALA A 197 -5.52 16.46 -8.39
CA ALA A 197 -4.43 15.55 -8.67
C ALA A 197 -3.25 15.85 -7.74
N GLU A 198 -2.62 14.82 -7.18
CA GLU A 198 -1.46 14.94 -6.32
C GLU A 198 -0.38 13.95 -6.75
N ALA A 199 0.81 14.44 -7.04
CA ALA A 199 2.00 13.62 -7.21
C ALA A 199 2.70 13.46 -5.85
N ARG A 200 3.10 12.23 -5.52
CA ARG A 200 3.82 11.89 -4.29
C ARG A 200 5.19 11.35 -4.63
N PHE A 201 6.19 11.88 -3.96
CA PHE A 201 7.59 11.54 -4.18
C PHE A 201 8.19 10.97 -2.90
N SER A 202 8.88 9.85 -3.01
CA SER A 202 9.71 9.33 -1.94
C SER A 202 10.93 10.23 -1.76
N VAL A 203 11.06 10.86 -0.59
CA VAL A 203 12.14 11.82 -0.27
C VAL A 203 13.00 11.38 0.91
N SER A 204 12.77 10.22 1.42
CA SER A 204 13.54 9.59 2.50
C SER A 204 13.89 8.16 2.16
N GLU A 205 14.69 7.52 3.02
CA GLU A 205 15.10 6.12 2.86
C GLU A 205 13.88 5.21 2.66
N PRO A 206 13.87 4.37 1.62
CA PRO A 206 12.84 3.36 1.43
C PRO A 206 12.82 2.34 2.57
N MET A 207 11.69 1.68 2.76
CA MET A 207 11.59 0.59 3.74
C MET A 207 12.39 -0.61 3.28
N HIS A 208 13.25 -1.12 4.19
CA HIS A 208 14.00 -2.35 4.03
C HIS A 208 13.60 -3.33 5.12
N ALA A 209 13.55 -4.61 4.79
CA ALA A 209 13.24 -5.65 5.76
C ALA A 209 14.37 -5.78 6.77
N CYS A 210 14.02 -5.81 8.05
CA CYS A 210 14.96 -5.91 9.15
C CYS A 210 14.54 -7.00 10.12
N GLY A 211 15.52 -7.71 10.66
CA GLY A 211 15.29 -8.75 11.66
C GLY A 211 16.44 -8.81 12.65
N PRO A 212 16.38 -9.72 13.63
CA PRO A 212 17.48 -9.93 14.54
C PRO A 212 18.73 -10.32 13.74
N SER A 213 19.80 -9.53 13.88
CA SER A 213 21.11 -9.89 13.36
C SER A 213 21.81 -10.82 14.33
N VAL A 214 22.44 -11.87 13.78
CA VAL A 214 23.21 -12.85 14.56
C VAL A 214 24.69 -12.59 14.28
N SER A 215 25.49 -12.44 15.33
CA SER A 215 26.96 -12.36 15.17
C SER A 215 27.49 -13.65 14.55
N ALA A 216 28.23 -13.54 13.47
CA ALA A 216 28.84 -14.68 12.80
C ALA A 216 29.82 -15.46 13.68
N SER A 217 30.36 -14.85 14.74
CA SER A 217 31.36 -15.44 15.63
C SER A 217 30.78 -16.04 16.89
N GLU A 218 29.61 -15.64 17.37
CA GLU A 218 29.12 -16.01 18.71
C GLU A 218 27.70 -16.58 18.71
N GLY A 219 26.96 -16.54 17.61
CA GLY A 219 25.61 -17.05 17.55
C GLY A 219 24.58 -16.23 18.37
N GLU A 220 25.01 -15.14 18.98
CA GLU A 220 24.15 -14.26 19.76
C GLU A 220 23.53 -13.15 18.91
N ALA A 221 22.29 -12.78 19.23
CA ALA A 221 21.60 -11.67 18.58
C ALA A 221 22.30 -10.34 18.93
N VAL A 222 22.91 -9.69 17.96
CA VAL A 222 23.70 -8.45 18.13
C VAL A 222 22.87 -7.18 17.94
N GLY A 223 21.58 -7.33 17.61
CA GLY A 223 20.70 -6.19 17.35
C GLY A 223 19.75 -6.43 16.19
N VAL A 224 19.15 -5.35 15.68
CA VAL A 224 18.28 -5.41 14.51
C VAL A 224 19.08 -5.00 13.28
N GLY A 225 19.30 -5.94 12.36
CA GLY A 225 19.97 -5.70 11.09
C GLY A 225 18.98 -5.57 9.94
N CYS A 226 19.19 -4.58 9.06
CA CYS A 226 18.45 -4.45 7.81
C CYS A 226 19.33 -4.99 6.70
N ALA A 227 18.97 -6.16 6.17
CA ALA A 227 19.78 -6.86 5.20
C ALA A 227 19.80 -6.16 3.84
N TYR A 228 20.97 -6.14 3.23
CA TYR A 228 21.01 -6.01 1.78
C TYR A 228 20.46 -7.30 1.16
N PRO A 229 19.76 -7.23 0.03
CA PRO A 229 19.38 -8.43 -0.70
C PRO A 229 20.57 -9.33 -1.07
N SER A 230 21.78 -8.77 -1.12
CA SER A 230 23.05 -9.45 -1.36
C SER A 230 23.80 -9.85 -0.09
N ASP A 231 23.33 -9.45 1.08
CA ASP A 231 23.96 -9.80 2.36
C ASP A 231 23.51 -11.20 2.80
N ILE A 232 24.41 -12.16 2.70
CA ILE A 232 24.13 -13.59 2.90
C ILE A 232 23.98 -13.93 4.38
N ASN A 233 24.76 -13.29 5.22
CA ASN A 233 24.86 -13.63 6.65
C ASN A 233 24.28 -12.54 7.57
N ARG A 234 23.84 -11.42 7.03
CA ARG A 234 23.29 -10.28 7.76
C ARG A 234 24.22 -9.63 8.77
N ASP A 235 25.51 -9.70 8.52
CA ASP A 235 26.50 -9.03 9.38
C ASP A 235 26.60 -7.51 9.11
N GLY A 236 25.81 -7.00 8.17
CA GLY A 236 25.85 -5.60 7.75
C GLY A 236 26.97 -5.28 6.77
N VAL A 237 27.69 -6.31 6.33
CA VAL A 237 28.67 -6.21 5.25
C VAL A 237 28.01 -6.77 4.01
N SER A 238 27.85 -5.94 2.96
CA SER A 238 27.35 -6.46 1.68
C SER A 238 28.36 -7.51 1.22
N GLY A 239 27.93 -8.78 1.22
CA GLY A 239 28.76 -9.85 0.75
C GLY A 239 29.12 -9.58 -0.70
N GLN A 240 30.36 -9.22 -0.96
CA GLN A 240 31.09 -9.29 -2.21
C GLN A 240 30.45 -8.70 -3.50
N TYR A 241 29.26 -8.10 -3.45
CA TYR A 241 28.59 -7.59 -4.65
C TYR A 241 28.20 -6.12 -4.53
N PRO A 242 29.17 -5.18 -4.64
CA PRO A 242 28.83 -3.76 -4.76
C PRO A 242 28.23 -3.40 -6.12
N ALA A 243 28.30 -4.30 -7.09
CA ALA A 243 27.65 -4.14 -8.38
C ALA A 243 26.27 -4.80 -8.34
N GLU A 244 25.41 -4.33 -7.48
CA GLU A 244 24.05 -4.86 -7.28
C GLU A 244 23.24 -4.99 -8.56
N PHE A 245 23.66 -4.40 -9.67
CA PHE A 245 22.85 -4.29 -10.86
C PHE A 245 23.63 -4.25 -12.19
N ALA A 246 24.94 -4.53 -12.21
CA ALA A 246 25.65 -4.64 -13.47
C ALA A 246 25.58 -6.09 -14.01
N PRO A 247 24.78 -6.36 -15.03
CA PRO A 247 24.82 -7.67 -15.68
C PRO A 247 26.22 -7.90 -16.24
N GLY A 248 26.92 -8.94 -15.73
CA GLY A 248 28.15 -9.44 -16.30
C GLY A 248 29.46 -9.09 -15.60
N ARG A 249 29.47 -8.49 -14.41
CA ARG A 249 30.68 -8.31 -13.60
C ARG A 249 30.62 -9.12 -12.30
N VAL A 250 31.09 -10.33 -12.40
CA VAL A 250 31.60 -11.06 -11.24
C VAL A 250 33.06 -10.64 -11.09
N GLU A 251 33.33 -9.49 -10.53
CA GLU A 251 34.64 -9.19 -9.99
C GLU A 251 34.57 -9.53 -8.50
N SER A 252 35.31 -10.57 -8.13
CA SER A 252 35.68 -10.83 -6.76
C SER A 252 36.45 -9.60 -6.25
N LEU A 253 35.76 -8.67 -5.62
CA LEU A 253 36.40 -7.61 -4.87
C LEU A 253 36.88 -8.25 -3.57
N GLU A 254 38.11 -8.70 -3.55
CA GLU A 254 38.88 -8.89 -2.33
C GLU A 254 39.07 -7.51 -1.68
N GLY A 255 38.11 -7.10 -0.91
CA GLY A 255 38.13 -5.87 -0.15
C GLY A 255 36.80 -5.73 0.54
N SER A 256 36.73 -6.17 1.78
CA SER A 256 35.61 -5.89 2.66
C SER A 256 35.53 -4.37 2.89
N PHE A 257 34.73 -3.70 2.07
CA PHE A 257 34.24 -2.39 2.48
C PHE A 257 33.15 -2.66 3.52
N PRO A 258 33.26 -2.10 4.75
CA PRO A 258 32.15 -2.14 5.68
C PRO A 258 30.99 -1.42 4.99
N ALA A 259 30.01 -2.20 4.57
CA ALA A 259 28.76 -1.63 4.08
C ALA A 259 28.18 -0.82 5.23
N GLN A 260 27.85 0.44 4.96
CA GLN A 260 27.10 1.22 5.95
C GLN A 260 25.81 0.44 6.24
N PRO A 261 25.47 0.17 7.52
CA PRO A 261 24.27 -0.58 7.84
C PRO A 261 23.07 0.14 7.22
N ARG A 262 22.27 -0.57 6.43
CA ARG A 262 21.05 0.00 5.86
C ARG A 262 20.12 0.42 7.01
N LYS A 263 19.51 1.58 6.85
CA LYS A 263 18.47 2.03 7.76
C LYS A 263 17.17 1.29 7.43
N ALA A 264 16.33 1.10 8.43
CA ALA A 264 15.02 0.46 8.23
C ALA A 264 14.12 1.22 7.25
N GLY A 265 14.35 2.54 7.10
CA GLY A 265 13.57 3.38 6.23
C GLY A 265 12.10 3.50 6.65
N VAL A 266 11.38 4.41 6.04
CA VAL A 266 9.96 4.65 6.33
C VAL A 266 9.16 4.94 5.06
N SER A 267 9.83 5.40 4.02
CA SER A 267 9.20 5.69 2.74
C SER A 267 8.86 4.39 1.98
N ARG A 268 7.83 4.46 1.17
CA ARG A 268 7.50 3.31 0.30
C ARG A 268 8.50 3.09 -0.84
N GLY A 269 9.36 4.08 -1.12
CA GLY A 269 10.27 3.99 -2.26
C GLY A 269 9.55 4.05 -3.61
N THR A 270 8.44 4.81 -3.70
CA THR A 270 7.61 4.90 -4.89
C THR A 270 7.36 6.35 -5.30
N THR A 271 7.08 6.55 -6.58
CA THR A 271 6.42 7.76 -7.07
C THR A 271 4.97 7.40 -7.35
N ALA A 272 4.04 8.22 -6.84
CA ALA A 272 2.62 7.95 -6.98
C ALA A 272 1.87 9.15 -7.57
N LEU A 273 0.77 8.86 -8.28
CA LEU A 273 -0.20 9.82 -8.76
C LEU A 273 -1.55 9.49 -8.14
N GLU A 274 -2.09 10.42 -7.36
CA GLU A 274 -3.46 10.36 -6.86
C GLU A 274 -4.35 11.28 -7.69
N LEU A 275 -5.46 10.75 -8.16
CA LEU A 275 -6.54 11.50 -8.80
C LEU A 275 -7.77 11.39 -7.91
N HIS A 276 -8.45 12.50 -7.65
CA HIS A 276 -9.66 12.49 -6.84
C HIS A 276 -10.70 13.47 -7.34
N GLY A 277 -11.93 13.21 -6.97
CA GLY A 277 -13.04 14.12 -7.23
C GLY A 277 -14.11 13.95 -6.17
N VAL A 278 -14.75 15.05 -5.82
CA VAL A 278 -15.82 15.09 -4.81
C VAL A 278 -16.91 16.04 -5.26
N VAL A 279 -18.15 15.64 -5.06
CA VAL A 279 -19.32 16.49 -5.23
C VAL A 279 -20.06 16.62 -3.92
N SER A 280 -20.48 17.82 -3.56
CA SER A 280 -21.30 18.09 -2.39
C SER A 280 -22.39 19.11 -2.69
N ARG A 281 -23.39 19.16 -1.83
CA ARG A 281 -24.41 20.21 -1.84
C ARG A 281 -24.84 20.53 -0.43
N ARG A 282 -24.65 21.77 -0.02
CA ARG A 282 -25.13 22.23 1.29
C ARG A 282 -26.63 22.46 1.26
N LEU A 283 -27.32 21.82 2.21
CA LEU A 283 -28.75 21.92 2.49
C LEU A 283 -28.90 22.46 3.91
N GLU A 284 -28.95 23.77 4.07
CA GLU A 284 -28.99 24.44 5.37
C GLU A 284 -27.84 24.00 6.31
N GLN A 285 -28.13 23.12 7.25
CA GLN A 285 -27.18 22.64 8.27
C GLN A 285 -26.45 21.35 7.90
N VAL A 286 -26.79 20.73 6.78
CA VAL A 286 -26.21 19.46 6.36
C VAL A 286 -25.65 19.59 4.96
N GLU A 287 -24.43 19.08 4.77
CA GLU A 287 -23.78 19.01 3.46
C GLU A 287 -23.41 17.56 3.12
N PRO A 288 -24.30 16.79 2.48
CA PRO A 288 -23.97 15.47 1.96
C PRO A 288 -22.97 15.59 0.81
N TYR A 289 -22.11 14.58 0.71
CA TYR A 289 -21.12 14.49 -0.35
C TYR A 289 -20.83 13.06 -0.78
N VAL A 290 -20.34 12.93 -2.00
CA VAL A 290 -19.80 11.69 -2.55
C VAL A 290 -18.49 12.02 -3.27
N GLY A 291 -17.51 11.14 -3.08
CA GLY A 291 -16.19 11.27 -3.71
C GLY A 291 -15.68 9.96 -4.26
N PHE A 292 -14.69 10.08 -5.13
CA PHE A 292 -13.91 8.97 -5.65
C PHE A 292 -12.42 9.32 -5.62
N GLY A 293 -11.58 8.29 -5.61
CA GLY A 293 -10.14 8.43 -5.66
C GLY A 293 -9.49 7.26 -6.39
N LEU A 294 -8.39 7.54 -7.06
CA LEU A 294 -7.54 6.56 -7.73
C LEU A 294 -6.09 6.89 -7.39
N LEU A 295 -5.34 5.90 -6.90
CA LEU A 295 -3.92 6.00 -6.63
C LEU A 295 -3.17 4.99 -7.50
N LEU A 296 -2.23 5.49 -8.29
CA LEU A 296 -1.32 4.74 -9.13
C LEU A 296 0.09 4.92 -8.58
N GLU A 297 0.81 3.82 -8.38
CA GLU A 297 2.17 3.84 -7.81
C GLU A 297 3.15 3.17 -8.78
N SER A 298 4.36 3.71 -8.86
CA SER A 298 5.48 3.14 -9.59
C SER A 298 6.70 3.07 -8.69
N PRO A 299 7.46 1.97 -8.67
CA PRO A 299 8.64 1.86 -7.83
C PRO A 299 9.76 2.78 -8.33
N ASN A 300 10.55 3.31 -7.40
CA ASN A 300 11.77 4.05 -7.68
C ASN A 300 12.96 3.08 -7.72
N GLU A 301 14.04 3.46 -8.38
CA GLU A 301 15.27 2.66 -8.50
C GLU A 301 15.92 2.31 -7.15
N GLN A 302 15.72 3.16 -6.14
CA GLN A 302 16.25 2.96 -4.78
C GLN A 302 15.43 2.00 -3.93
N SER A 303 14.26 1.58 -4.40
CA SER A 303 13.38 0.67 -3.66
C SER A 303 13.74 -0.79 -3.91
N ASP A 304 13.41 -1.64 -2.95
CA ASP A 304 13.61 -3.08 -3.07
C ASP A 304 12.53 -3.77 -3.94
N PHE A 305 11.57 -3.02 -4.52
CA PHE A 305 10.48 -3.60 -5.32
C PHE A 305 10.98 -4.39 -6.54
N GLY A 306 12.01 -3.90 -7.21
CA GLY A 306 12.61 -4.58 -8.37
C GLY A 306 13.75 -5.54 -8.02
N ALA A 307 14.20 -5.58 -6.75
CA ALA A 307 15.39 -6.34 -6.39
C ALA A 307 15.21 -7.86 -6.46
N ASP A 308 14.00 -8.36 -6.23
CA ASP A 308 13.68 -9.79 -6.35
C ASP A 308 13.54 -10.24 -7.81
N ARG A 309 13.56 -9.30 -8.76
CA ARG A 309 13.35 -9.55 -10.21
C ARG A 309 12.12 -10.43 -10.49
N ALA A 310 11.10 -10.26 -9.67
CA ALA A 310 9.82 -10.90 -9.90
C ALA A 310 9.27 -10.43 -11.24
N TRP A 311 8.72 -11.33 -12.04
CA TRP A 311 8.23 -10.98 -13.38
C TRP A 311 6.97 -10.11 -13.37
N LYS A 312 6.29 -10.07 -12.21
CA LYS A 312 5.19 -9.14 -11.93
C LYS A 312 5.59 -8.23 -10.79
N ASP A 313 6.45 -7.26 -11.09
CA ASP A 313 6.92 -6.28 -10.09
C ASP A 313 5.94 -5.11 -9.87
N GLY A 314 4.81 -5.11 -10.56
CA GLY A 314 3.84 -4.04 -10.50
C GLY A 314 3.20 -3.91 -9.12
N ILE A 315 3.17 -2.67 -8.62
CA ILE A 315 2.45 -2.31 -7.39
C ILE A 315 0.95 -2.29 -7.70
N GLY A 316 0.14 -2.85 -6.80
CA GLY A 316 -1.30 -2.83 -6.95
C GLY A 316 -1.86 -1.40 -6.91
N SER A 317 -2.66 -1.02 -7.92
CA SER A 317 -3.38 0.24 -7.92
C SER A 317 -4.48 0.23 -6.85
N ARG A 318 -4.85 1.42 -6.35
CA ARG A 318 -5.92 1.59 -5.36
C ARG A 318 -6.99 2.49 -5.93
N ALA A 319 -8.24 2.05 -5.86
CA ALA A 319 -9.39 2.85 -6.21
C ALA A 319 -10.39 2.85 -5.06
N GLY A 320 -11.12 3.94 -4.88
CA GLY A 320 -12.06 4.03 -3.79
C GLY A 320 -13.15 5.06 -3.99
N PHE A 321 -14.11 4.99 -3.12
CA PHE A 321 -15.18 5.98 -3.02
C PHE A 321 -15.35 6.42 -1.57
N SER A 322 -15.93 7.58 -1.39
CA SER A 322 -16.34 8.12 -0.09
C SER A 322 -17.79 8.60 -0.15
N LEU A 323 -18.53 8.34 0.91
CA LEU A 323 -19.88 8.83 1.13
C LEU A 323 -19.90 9.48 2.51
N GLY A 324 -20.48 10.65 2.64
CA GLY A 324 -20.54 11.29 3.95
C GLY A 324 -21.49 12.46 3.98
N ALA A 325 -21.59 13.03 5.16
CA ALA A 325 -22.31 14.27 5.39
C ALA A 325 -21.63 15.06 6.51
N GLU A 326 -21.44 16.34 6.27
CA GLU A 326 -21.03 17.30 7.28
C GLU A 326 -22.27 17.98 7.86
N PHE A 327 -22.45 17.90 9.17
CA PHE A 327 -23.51 18.55 9.92
C PHE A 327 -22.97 19.76 10.66
N MET A 328 -23.59 20.92 10.48
CA MET A 328 -23.20 22.20 11.07
C MET A 328 -24.24 22.66 12.09
N PRO A 329 -24.20 22.13 13.33
CA PRO A 329 -25.19 22.42 14.36
C PRO A 329 -25.11 23.85 14.87
N TRP A 330 -23.98 24.51 14.69
CA TRP A 330 -23.76 25.83 15.24
C TRP A 330 -22.86 26.68 14.33
N GLU A 331 -23.31 27.89 14.04
CA GLU A 331 -22.61 28.86 13.19
C GLU A 331 -22.94 30.28 13.66
N VAL A 332 -21.92 31.10 13.94
CA VAL A 332 -22.04 32.53 14.31
C VAL A 332 -21.19 33.32 13.33
N VAL A 333 -21.86 33.89 12.36
CA VAL A 333 -21.25 34.55 11.18
C VAL A 333 -20.37 35.73 11.59
N GLU A 334 -20.88 36.60 12.49
CA GLU A 334 -20.18 37.82 12.89
C GLU A 334 -18.89 37.55 13.65
N GLN A 335 -18.76 36.36 14.26
CA GLN A 335 -17.58 35.94 15.04
C GLN A 335 -16.67 34.99 14.27
N PHE A 336 -17.00 34.66 13.03
CA PHE A 336 -16.30 33.64 12.23
C PHE A 336 -16.20 32.30 12.95
N GLN A 337 -17.26 31.91 13.65
CA GLN A 337 -17.28 30.68 14.44
C GLN A 337 -18.23 29.67 13.82
N ARG A 338 -17.77 28.44 13.71
CA ARG A 338 -18.56 27.32 13.21
C ARG A 338 -18.10 26.02 13.85
N LEU A 339 -19.06 25.23 14.30
CA LEU A 339 -18.85 23.83 14.67
C LEU A 339 -19.43 22.95 13.58
N SER A 340 -18.67 21.98 13.12
CA SER A 340 -19.16 20.95 12.19
C SER A 340 -18.77 19.55 12.65
N LEU A 341 -19.63 18.59 12.30
CA LEU A 341 -19.47 17.17 12.56
C LEU A 341 -19.54 16.44 11.21
N ASP A 342 -18.46 15.80 10.79
CA ASP A 342 -18.38 15.04 9.54
C ASP A 342 -18.43 13.54 9.85
N LEU A 343 -19.43 12.85 9.29
CA LEU A 343 -19.53 11.40 9.29
C LEU A 343 -19.23 10.89 7.89
N ARG A 344 -18.21 10.05 7.76
CA ARG A 344 -17.72 9.57 6.48
C ARG A 344 -17.56 8.05 6.46
N PHE A 345 -18.12 7.44 5.44
CA PHE A 345 -17.85 6.06 5.06
C PHE A 345 -16.95 6.06 3.83
N THR A 346 -15.92 5.22 3.81
CA THR A 346 -15.04 5.01 2.67
C THR A 346 -14.96 3.53 2.33
N GLY A 347 -15.01 3.20 1.04
CA GLY A 347 -14.70 1.88 0.53
C GLY A 347 -13.53 2.01 -0.44
N THR A 348 -12.49 1.22 -0.24
CA THR A 348 -11.33 1.17 -1.13
C THR A 348 -11.10 -0.24 -1.60
N TYR A 349 -10.69 -0.40 -2.85
CA TYR A 349 -10.24 -1.65 -3.42
C TYR A 349 -8.80 -1.48 -3.87
N ARG A 350 -7.98 -2.45 -3.52
CA ARG A 350 -6.62 -2.59 -3.99
C ARG A 350 -6.54 -3.76 -4.94
N SER A 351 -5.95 -3.57 -6.11
CA SER A 351 -5.67 -4.67 -7.03
C SER A 351 -4.50 -5.52 -6.54
N THR A 352 -4.43 -6.76 -6.99
CA THR A 352 -3.28 -7.62 -6.71
C THR A 352 -2.00 -6.96 -7.22
N GLY A 353 -0.93 -7.04 -6.44
CA GLY A 353 0.37 -6.50 -6.79
C GLY A 353 1.39 -6.63 -5.66
N ARG A 354 2.62 -6.24 -5.95
CA ARG A 354 3.72 -6.22 -4.98
C ARG A 354 3.47 -5.16 -3.91
N ASP A 355 3.65 -5.52 -2.64
CA ASP A 355 3.62 -4.57 -1.53
C ASP A 355 4.29 -5.08 -0.25
N TYR A 356 4.44 -4.17 0.69
CA TYR A 356 4.78 -4.44 2.08
C TYR A 356 3.57 -5.07 2.77
N SER A 357 3.69 -6.33 3.13
CA SER A 357 2.67 -7.06 3.89
C SER A 357 2.96 -7.03 5.40
N GLU A 358 2.05 -7.56 6.20
CA GLU A 358 2.21 -7.72 7.64
C GLU A 358 3.40 -8.60 8.01
N LEU A 359 3.84 -9.45 7.08
CA LEU A 359 4.99 -10.34 7.23
C LEU A 359 6.29 -9.78 6.62
N PHE A 360 6.29 -8.52 6.17
CA PHE A 360 7.41 -7.92 5.43
C PHE A 360 8.76 -8.11 6.12
N ASP A 361 8.89 -7.68 7.36
CA ASP A 361 10.14 -7.79 8.11
C ASP A 361 10.48 -9.25 8.43
N ALA A 362 9.50 -10.04 8.83
CA ALA A 362 9.69 -11.45 9.18
C ALA A 362 10.14 -12.28 7.97
N LEU A 363 9.48 -12.14 6.83
CA LEU A 363 9.85 -12.86 5.61
C LEU A 363 11.15 -12.35 5.00
N GLY A 364 11.34 -11.04 4.91
CA GLY A 364 12.58 -10.47 4.40
C GLY A 364 13.78 -10.75 5.29
N SER A 365 13.56 -11.14 6.56
CA SER A 365 14.60 -11.58 7.48
C SER A 365 14.71 -13.10 7.63
N ALA A 366 13.96 -13.87 6.86
CA ALA A 366 13.98 -15.33 6.93
C ALA A 366 15.37 -15.90 6.62
N SER A 367 15.89 -16.74 7.51
CA SER A 367 17.20 -17.39 7.37
C SER A 367 17.12 -18.76 6.70
N ALA A 368 15.91 -19.33 6.54
CA ALA A 368 15.71 -20.63 5.93
C ALA A 368 16.29 -20.70 4.52
N SER A 369 17.20 -21.61 4.25
CA SER A 369 17.86 -21.75 2.95
C SER A 369 16.86 -22.05 1.82
N SER A 370 15.78 -22.77 2.13
CA SER A 370 14.69 -23.07 1.19
C SER A 370 13.94 -21.81 0.73
N TYR A 371 13.93 -20.77 1.57
CA TYR A 371 13.23 -19.52 1.28
C TYR A 371 14.11 -18.45 0.62
N ARG A 372 15.44 -18.62 0.64
CA ARG A 372 16.35 -17.69 -0.03
C ARG A 372 16.16 -17.75 -1.54
N ARG A 373 16.22 -16.59 -2.17
CA ARG A 373 16.15 -16.47 -3.63
C ARG A 373 17.50 -16.73 -4.28
N PRO A 374 17.51 -17.14 -5.55
CA PRO A 374 18.74 -17.19 -6.34
C PRO A 374 19.43 -15.82 -6.39
N ASN A 375 20.76 -15.82 -6.40
CA ASN A 375 21.53 -14.60 -6.58
C ASN A 375 21.56 -14.25 -8.10
N PHE A 376 20.67 -13.35 -8.51
CA PHE A 376 20.60 -12.93 -9.91
C PHE A 376 21.82 -12.14 -10.39
N ALA A 377 22.68 -11.64 -9.48
CA ALA A 377 23.94 -11.03 -9.89
C ALA A 377 24.91 -12.04 -10.52
N GLY A 378 24.79 -13.31 -10.14
CA GLY A 378 25.54 -14.42 -10.74
C GLY A 378 24.83 -15.09 -11.91
N TYR A 379 23.69 -14.54 -12.36
CA TYR A 379 22.93 -15.11 -13.47
C TYR A 379 23.61 -14.83 -14.82
N VAL A 380 24.06 -15.88 -15.49
CA VAL A 380 24.57 -15.80 -16.85
C VAL A 380 23.53 -16.41 -17.79
N ALA A 381 22.80 -15.53 -18.49
CA ALA A 381 21.87 -15.98 -19.50
C ALA A 381 22.63 -16.59 -20.69
N ASN A 382 22.37 -17.86 -20.98
CA ASN A 382 22.77 -18.42 -22.28
C ASN A 382 21.70 -18.09 -23.30
N THR A 383 22.00 -17.13 -24.17
CA THR A 383 21.09 -16.68 -25.23
C THR A 383 21.28 -17.45 -26.53
N ASP A 384 22.21 -18.41 -26.58
CA ASP A 384 22.43 -19.26 -27.75
C ASP A 384 21.55 -20.52 -27.72
N PRO A 385 20.52 -20.61 -28.56
CA PRO A 385 19.64 -21.78 -28.60
C PRO A 385 20.35 -23.10 -28.95
N ALA A 386 21.50 -23.03 -29.63
CA ALA A 386 22.22 -24.23 -30.03
C ALA A 386 22.98 -24.86 -28.85
N SER A 387 23.41 -24.09 -27.91
CA SER A 387 24.14 -24.54 -26.71
C SER A 387 23.31 -24.56 -25.45
N ALA A 388 22.10 -24.01 -25.48
CA ALA A 388 21.25 -23.89 -24.29
C ALA A 388 20.85 -25.23 -23.63
N ALA A 389 20.82 -26.31 -24.38
CA ALA A 389 20.56 -27.65 -23.87
C ALA A 389 21.77 -28.25 -23.13
N GLU A 390 22.98 -27.88 -23.55
CA GLU A 390 24.24 -28.38 -22.98
C GLU A 390 24.79 -27.43 -21.89
N PHE A 391 24.62 -26.11 -22.13
CA PHE A 391 25.00 -25.04 -21.20
C PHE A 391 23.80 -24.15 -20.94
N PRO A 392 22.81 -24.63 -20.23
CA PRO A 392 21.61 -23.87 -19.99
C PRO A 392 21.95 -22.61 -19.19
N SER A 393 21.19 -21.55 -19.39
CA SER A 393 21.28 -20.36 -18.52
C SER A 393 21.10 -20.76 -17.08
N VAL A 394 22.11 -20.48 -16.30
CA VAL A 394 22.13 -20.95 -14.93
C VAL A 394 21.98 -19.77 -14.00
N VAL A 395 20.92 -19.78 -13.24
CA VAL A 395 21.13 -19.50 -11.84
C VAL A 395 21.78 -20.77 -11.29
N ASP A 396 23.08 -20.76 -11.07
CA ASP A 396 23.76 -21.90 -10.48
C ASP A 396 23.01 -22.30 -9.21
N PRO A 397 22.41 -23.47 -9.10
CA PRO A 397 21.69 -23.88 -7.89
C PRO A 397 22.65 -23.96 -6.69
N ASP A 398 23.95 -24.07 -6.95
CA ASP A 398 25.00 -24.03 -5.97
C ASP A 398 25.55 -22.62 -5.74
N SER A 399 25.10 -21.61 -6.53
CA SER A 399 25.42 -20.23 -6.24
C SER A 399 24.78 -19.82 -4.93
N GLU A 400 25.48 -18.96 -4.23
CA GLU A 400 25.03 -18.45 -2.94
C GLU A 400 23.63 -17.82 -3.08
N LYS A 401 22.67 -18.36 -2.33
CA LYS A 401 21.33 -17.84 -2.30
C LYS A 401 21.28 -16.66 -1.35
N VAL A 402 20.63 -15.59 -1.78
CA VAL A 402 20.50 -14.35 -1.03
C VAL A 402 19.13 -14.21 -0.38
N PHE A 403 19.01 -13.31 0.59
CA PHE A 403 17.75 -13.03 1.24
C PHE A 403 16.73 -12.43 0.27
N THR A 404 15.46 -12.71 0.49
CA THR A 404 14.36 -12.01 -0.17
C THR A 404 14.23 -10.60 0.38
N THR A 405 13.63 -9.69 -0.38
CA THR A 405 13.38 -8.33 0.09
C THR A 405 12.28 -8.25 1.15
N GLY A 406 11.52 -9.31 1.34
CA GLY A 406 10.30 -9.33 2.16
C GLY A 406 9.07 -8.70 1.49
N ILE A 407 9.24 -8.04 0.36
CA ILE A 407 8.14 -7.53 -0.45
C ILE A 407 7.43 -8.71 -1.11
N THR A 408 6.11 -8.78 -0.93
CA THR A 408 5.31 -9.93 -1.35
C THR A 408 4.24 -9.50 -2.35
N ASN A 409 3.67 -10.44 -3.10
CA ASN A 409 2.43 -10.22 -3.80
C ASN A 409 1.28 -10.28 -2.80
N VAL A 410 0.50 -9.23 -2.75
CA VAL A 410 -0.71 -9.13 -1.93
C VAL A 410 -1.91 -9.28 -2.82
N GLN A 411 -2.76 -10.25 -2.53
CA GLN A 411 -4.00 -10.49 -3.28
C GLN A 411 -4.90 -9.26 -3.25
N GLY A 412 -5.62 -9.00 -4.34
CA GLY A 412 -6.58 -7.91 -4.39
C GLY A 412 -7.67 -8.04 -3.33
N HIS A 413 -7.91 -6.98 -2.60
CA HIS A 413 -8.86 -6.96 -1.48
C HIS A 413 -9.49 -5.59 -1.27
N GLY A 414 -10.61 -5.56 -0.56
CA GLY A 414 -11.30 -4.34 -0.15
C GLY A 414 -10.96 -3.94 1.29
N ALA A 415 -11.07 -2.62 1.55
CA ALA A 415 -11.07 -2.08 2.90
C ALA A 415 -12.21 -1.08 3.06
N TYR A 416 -12.85 -1.08 4.21
CA TYR A 416 -13.99 -0.22 4.53
C TYR A 416 -13.72 0.52 5.82
N ALA A 417 -13.97 1.82 5.84
CA ALA A 417 -13.76 2.63 7.03
C ALA A 417 -14.94 3.54 7.32
N LEU A 418 -15.20 3.72 8.61
CA LEU A 418 -16.12 4.71 9.14
C LEU A 418 -15.31 5.72 9.95
N ARG A 419 -15.49 7.01 9.69
CA ARG A 419 -14.79 8.10 10.37
C ARG A 419 -15.77 9.14 10.89
N LEU A 420 -15.46 9.67 12.05
CA LEU A 420 -16.14 10.80 12.67
C LEU A 420 -15.12 11.89 12.95
N LEU A 421 -15.42 13.11 12.52
CA LEU A 421 -14.57 14.28 12.71
C LEU A 421 -15.42 15.43 13.23
N ALA A 422 -14.99 16.01 14.33
CA ALA A 422 -15.51 17.29 14.83
C ALA A 422 -14.51 18.39 14.48
N ARG A 423 -15.00 19.48 13.94
CA ARG A 423 -14.21 20.65 13.58
C ARG A 423 -14.82 21.90 14.20
N TRP A 424 -13.96 22.69 14.80
CA TRP A 424 -14.32 23.97 15.36
C TRP A 424 -13.48 25.08 14.74
N GLN A 425 -14.11 25.93 13.96
CA GLN A 425 -13.51 27.20 13.56
C GLN A 425 -13.75 28.19 14.71
N ALA A 426 -12.66 28.57 15.40
CA ALA A 426 -12.70 29.38 16.61
C ALA A 426 -12.69 30.89 16.31
N GLY A 427 -12.47 31.29 15.07
CA GLY A 427 -12.42 32.66 14.60
C GLY A 427 -11.95 32.70 13.14
N ARG A 428 -11.54 33.87 12.67
CA ARG A 428 -11.18 34.09 11.27
C ARG A 428 -9.98 33.27 10.82
N TYR A 429 -9.02 33.02 11.73
CA TYR A 429 -7.68 32.54 11.36
C TYR A 429 -7.37 31.14 11.85
N VAL A 430 -8.21 30.51 12.66
CA VAL A 430 -7.86 29.25 13.30
C VAL A 430 -9.03 28.26 13.28
N LYS A 431 -8.73 27.02 12.87
CA LYS A 431 -9.61 25.86 12.97
C LYS A 431 -8.92 24.76 13.80
N PHE A 432 -9.70 24.03 14.57
CA PHE A 432 -9.28 22.83 15.30
C PHE A 432 -10.07 21.64 14.84
N ASP A 433 -9.39 20.51 14.72
CA ASP A 433 -9.97 19.24 14.30
C ASP A 433 -9.68 18.16 15.34
N VAL A 434 -10.69 17.35 15.67
CA VAL A 434 -10.52 16.13 16.46
C VAL A 434 -11.39 15.04 15.87
N GLY A 435 -10.84 13.85 15.74
CA GLY A 435 -11.59 12.77 15.13
C GLY A 435 -11.03 11.39 15.42
N GLY A 436 -11.79 10.41 14.98
CA GLY A 436 -11.43 9.02 15.05
C GLY A 436 -12.08 8.21 13.92
N GLY A 437 -11.54 7.03 13.69
CA GLY A 437 -12.06 6.14 12.67
C GLY A 437 -11.81 4.68 13.02
N TRP A 438 -12.59 3.84 12.39
CA TRP A 438 -12.43 2.41 12.43
C TRP A 438 -12.51 1.86 11.01
N ALA A 439 -11.57 0.97 10.67
CA ALA A 439 -11.52 0.34 9.35
C ALA A 439 -11.37 -1.16 9.46
N LEU A 440 -11.95 -1.86 8.48
CA LEU A 440 -11.79 -3.29 8.27
C LEU A 440 -11.17 -3.53 6.91
N THR A 441 -10.10 -4.31 6.87
CA THR A 441 -9.48 -4.81 5.64
C THR A 441 -9.87 -6.27 5.45
N GLN A 442 -10.34 -6.62 4.27
CA GLN A 442 -10.75 -7.98 3.96
C GLN A 442 -9.56 -8.95 4.00
N ARG A 443 -9.88 -10.19 4.33
CA ARG A 443 -8.94 -11.31 4.23
C ARG A 443 -8.27 -11.36 2.86
N HIS A 444 -6.95 -11.58 2.84
CA HIS A 444 -6.18 -11.71 1.61
C HIS A 444 -4.98 -12.64 1.78
N VAL A 445 -4.53 -13.21 0.68
CA VAL A 445 -3.38 -14.12 0.62
C VAL A 445 -2.12 -13.34 0.34
N ILE A 446 -1.03 -13.75 0.98
CA ILE A 446 0.33 -13.27 0.72
C ILE A 446 1.06 -14.35 -0.09
N THR A 447 1.65 -13.95 -1.23
CA THR A 447 2.44 -14.82 -2.11
C THR A 447 3.70 -14.09 -2.57
N MET A 448 4.62 -14.77 -3.24
CA MET A 448 5.82 -14.15 -3.81
C MET A 448 5.70 -13.99 -5.33
N GLY A 449 5.15 -14.97 -6.00
CA GLY A 449 4.99 -14.99 -7.44
C GLY A 449 4.04 -16.09 -7.91
N GLU A 450 3.83 -16.15 -9.20
CA GLU A 450 3.13 -17.27 -9.84
C GLU A 450 4.16 -18.29 -10.30
N PRO A 451 3.84 -19.58 -10.35
CA PRO A 451 4.82 -20.59 -10.73
C PRO A 451 5.35 -20.42 -12.17
N CYS A 452 4.58 -19.77 -13.03
CA CYS A 452 4.94 -19.60 -14.43
C CYS A 452 4.63 -18.18 -14.92
N ASP A 453 5.53 -17.62 -15.73
CA ASP A 453 5.31 -16.34 -16.41
C ASP A 453 4.80 -16.59 -17.84
N ALA A 454 3.54 -16.29 -18.05
CA ALA A 454 2.90 -16.47 -19.35
C ALA A 454 3.39 -15.49 -20.43
N SER A 455 4.09 -14.43 -20.07
CA SER A 455 4.66 -13.46 -21.02
C SER A 455 5.89 -14.02 -21.76
N ARG A 456 6.51 -15.07 -21.23
CA ARG A 456 7.66 -15.74 -21.81
C ARG A 456 7.27 -17.11 -22.33
N ALA A 457 6.96 -17.18 -23.63
CA ALA A 457 6.52 -18.42 -24.26
C ALA A 457 7.66 -19.44 -24.51
N THR A 458 8.89 -18.94 -24.58
CA THR A 458 10.09 -19.75 -24.80
C THR A 458 11.10 -19.41 -23.72
N ASP A 459 11.46 -20.40 -22.93
CA ASP A 459 12.50 -20.29 -21.94
C ASP A 459 13.81 -20.84 -22.55
N LEU A 460 14.80 -19.98 -22.57
CA LEU A 460 16.18 -20.38 -22.85
C LEU A 460 16.92 -20.75 -21.56
N ASP A 461 16.23 -20.63 -20.43
CA ASP A 461 16.75 -20.98 -19.13
C ASP A 461 16.64 -22.48 -18.88
N ARG A 462 17.40 -22.99 -17.93
CA ARG A 462 17.48 -24.41 -17.61
C ARG A 462 16.18 -25.09 -17.28
N ALA A 463 15.26 -24.35 -16.68
CA ALA A 463 14.02 -24.93 -16.20
C ALA A 463 13.11 -25.38 -17.37
N GLY A 464 13.37 -24.88 -18.58
CA GLY A 464 12.50 -25.11 -19.72
C GLY A 464 11.13 -24.45 -19.54
N PRO A 465 10.19 -24.63 -20.47
CA PRO A 465 8.87 -24.04 -20.37
C PRO A 465 8.02 -24.73 -19.27
N CYS A 466 7.21 -23.94 -18.59
CA CYS A 466 6.12 -24.48 -17.77
C CYS A 466 5.12 -25.20 -18.67
N LEU A 467 4.86 -26.46 -18.39
CA LEU A 467 3.96 -27.28 -19.20
C LEU A 467 2.68 -27.63 -18.43
N THR A 468 1.57 -27.54 -19.11
CA THR A 468 0.30 -28.16 -18.68
C THR A 468 -0.15 -29.17 -19.75
N ARG A 469 -1.12 -30.01 -19.41
CA ARG A 469 -1.75 -30.89 -20.38
C ARG A 469 -3.15 -30.41 -20.70
N GLU A 470 -3.41 -30.09 -21.95
CA GLU A 470 -4.74 -29.77 -22.45
C GLU A 470 -5.13 -30.87 -23.43
N GLN A 471 -6.17 -31.62 -23.11
CA GLN A 471 -6.65 -32.78 -23.89
C GLN A 471 -5.58 -33.90 -24.11
N GLY A 472 -4.64 -34.01 -23.16
CA GLY A 472 -3.56 -34.99 -23.23
C GLY A 472 -2.26 -34.48 -23.87
N GLU A 473 -2.33 -33.36 -24.59
CA GLU A 473 -1.17 -32.75 -25.25
C GLU A 473 -0.49 -31.71 -24.35
N PRO A 474 0.85 -31.65 -24.33
CA PRO A 474 1.59 -30.66 -23.56
C PRO A 474 1.36 -29.26 -24.15
N ARG A 475 1.04 -28.28 -23.31
CA ARG A 475 0.91 -26.89 -23.69
C ARG A 475 1.82 -26.04 -22.81
N ALA A 476 2.60 -25.17 -23.42
CA ALA A 476 3.44 -24.22 -22.69
C ALA A 476 2.59 -23.13 -22.05
N LEU A 477 2.80 -22.89 -20.76
CA LEU A 477 2.17 -21.81 -19.97
C LEU A 477 3.10 -20.61 -19.79
N GLY A 478 4.30 -20.65 -20.32
CA GLY A 478 5.35 -19.67 -20.12
C GLY A 478 6.60 -20.31 -19.53
N SER A 479 7.46 -19.50 -18.97
CA SER A 479 8.68 -19.94 -18.29
C SER A 479 8.50 -19.99 -16.77
N PRO A 480 9.22 -20.86 -16.03
CA PRO A 480 9.20 -20.89 -14.59
C PRO A 480 9.61 -19.53 -13.99
N ASP A 481 8.88 -19.09 -12.97
CA ASP A 481 9.19 -17.87 -12.23
C ASP A 481 10.27 -18.17 -11.19
N PRO A 482 11.48 -17.59 -11.29
CA PRO A 482 12.54 -17.82 -10.32
C PRO A 482 12.24 -17.21 -8.94
N SER A 483 11.26 -16.35 -8.85
CA SER A 483 10.80 -15.79 -7.56
C SER A 483 9.79 -16.68 -6.85
N TYR A 484 9.22 -17.69 -7.54
CA TYR A 484 8.28 -18.64 -6.95
C TYR A 484 8.93 -19.44 -5.81
N ARG A 485 8.23 -19.49 -4.68
CA ARG A 485 8.65 -20.20 -3.47
C ARG A 485 7.56 -21.16 -3.03
N PRO A 486 7.66 -22.46 -3.35
CA PRO A 486 6.63 -23.44 -2.99
C PRO A 486 6.34 -23.48 -1.49
N GLU A 487 7.33 -23.13 -0.65
CA GLU A 487 7.23 -23.10 0.80
C GLU A 487 6.20 -22.10 1.33
N VAL A 488 5.85 -21.08 0.52
CA VAL A 488 4.89 -20.02 0.89
C VAL A 488 3.80 -19.80 -0.14
N GLU A 489 3.87 -20.45 -1.29
CA GLU A 489 2.97 -20.19 -2.41
C GLU A 489 2.14 -21.39 -2.82
N GLN A 490 2.68 -22.59 -2.61
CA GLN A 490 1.92 -23.79 -2.92
C GLN A 490 0.65 -23.86 -2.05
N PRO A 491 -0.51 -24.22 -2.62
CA PRO A 491 -1.70 -24.47 -1.83
C PRO A 491 -1.44 -25.46 -0.70
N GLY A 492 -1.76 -25.07 0.52
CA GLY A 492 -1.40 -25.78 1.75
C GLY A 492 -0.17 -25.23 2.47
N HIS A 493 0.48 -24.19 1.95
CA HIS A 493 1.64 -23.54 2.58
C HIS A 493 1.49 -22.02 2.68
N ARG A 494 0.47 -21.45 2.05
CA ARG A 494 0.28 -20.00 1.91
C ARG A 494 -0.04 -19.32 3.23
N PHE A 495 0.48 -18.12 3.39
CA PHE A 495 0.07 -17.21 4.45
C PHE A 495 -1.14 -16.39 4.06
N ILE A 496 -1.99 -16.13 5.02
CA ILE A 496 -3.22 -15.36 4.86
C ILE A 496 -3.29 -14.36 6.01
N VAL A 497 -3.49 -13.10 5.67
CA VAL A 497 -3.90 -12.09 6.64
C VAL A 497 -5.42 -12.21 6.76
N ASP A 498 -5.92 -12.55 7.94
CA ASP A 498 -7.35 -12.53 8.17
C ASP A 498 -7.85 -11.08 8.30
N THR A 499 -9.14 -10.90 8.45
CA THR A 499 -9.73 -9.57 8.50
C THR A 499 -8.99 -8.66 9.49
N ALA A 500 -8.26 -7.66 8.95
CA ALA A 500 -7.53 -6.73 9.78
C ALA A 500 -8.45 -5.59 10.26
N SER A 501 -8.29 -5.23 11.52
CA SER A 501 -8.96 -4.08 12.14
C SER A 501 -7.97 -2.94 12.34
N THR A 502 -8.39 -1.72 12.00
CA THR A 502 -7.57 -0.53 12.20
C THR A 502 -8.40 0.54 12.93
N ILE A 503 -7.84 1.13 13.97
CA ILE A 503 -8.43 2.26 14.70
C ILE A 503 -7.50 3.46 14.52
N ASP A 504 -8.08 4.60 14.16
CA ASP A 504 -7.39 5.88 14.03
C ASP A 504 -7.93 6.89 15.04
N ALA A 505 -7.05 7.70 15.60
CA ALA A 505 -7.40 8.90 16.35
C ALA A 505 -6.51 10.05 15.87
N TRP A 506 -7.09 11.25 15.73
CA TRP A 506 -6.30 12.42 15.32
C TRP A 506 -6.79 13.71 15.96
N VAL A 507 -5.87 14.63 16.11
CA VAL A 507 -6.11 16.01 16.53
C VAL A 507 -5.27 16.93 15.66
N GLY A 508 -5.86 18.04 15.24
CA GLY A 508 -5.19 18.98 14.34
C GLY A 508 -5.59 20.42 14.56
N ALA A 509 -4.83 21.29 13.94
CA ALA A 509 -5.13 22.71 13.85
C ALA A 509 -4.74 23.24 12.46
N THR A 510 -5.50 24.20 11.97
CA THR A 510 -5.24 24.92 10.73
C THR A 510 -5.21 26.40 11.00
N VAL A 511 -4.16 27.06 10.55
CA VAL A 511 -4.05 28.53 10.55
C VAL A 511 -4.31 29.03 9.13
N MET A 512 -5.12 30.06 9.01
CA MET A 512 -5.58 30.64 7.74
C MET A 512 -5.11 32.11 7.68
N PHE A 513 -4.52 32.50 6.56
CA PHE A 513 -3.96 33.84 6.35
C PHE A 513 -4.62 34.57 5.19
#